data_e1807aeda7c2918149f9dfaa529344f0
#
_entry.id   e1807aeda7c2918149f9dfaa529344f0
#
_cell.length_a   1.000
_cell.length_b   1.000
_cell.length_c   1.000
_cell.angle_alpha   90.00
_cell.angle_beta   90.00
_cell.angle_gamma   90.00
#
_symmetry.space_group_name_H-M   'P 1'
#
loop_
_entity.id
_entity.type
_entity.pdbx_description
1 polymer ?
#
loop_
_entity_poly.entity_id
_entity_poly.type
_entity_poly.pdbx_seq_one_letter_code
_entity_poly.pdbx_strand_id
1 'polypeptide(L)'
;TDAYQRFTYQAHVAFGFCLGCYFRSDPQAIYCEHWEDLLVEYRSRLRFTQIKTRDAGRGPWRYSHLLDDGGALRSLARTHQALAALGDTRPVEYDIRLEGAVDTKDEEIKRLMLGGDGATDEMCERCARRLNLASQTARELLARVTVRPNQPARDLIAASNRDGLRLYAGHLTAGEISALYDEAIELIKRAMEADLLAGAWPHAILEPETAEEAAALRAQAKRIDHQLLEPILSRLEGGTQPLLAAVTDPDRLRATALELKLDAAGAPAGLVERAKQFRAQAAIRVAEVRGRSLFDVDAILDDLHLRLQNVADSVAEATATDPPAAVVWSELEQRLSASPASYDPHSVLSQDHLLLLGEVCQLSDECNFQWRAVP
;
A
#
# COMPACT_ATOMS: atom_id res chain seq x y z
N THR A 1 -5.78 3.75 25.07
CA THR A 1 -6.59 3.90 23.82
C THR A 1 -5.68 3.97 22.57
N ASP A 2 -4.61 4.72 22.62
CA ASP A 2 -3.69 4.92 21.47
C ASP A 2 -2.91 3.63 21.10
N ALA A 3 -2.39 2.91 22.09
CA ALA A 3 -1.65 1.65 21.86
C ALA A 3 -2.54 0.58 21.21
N TYR A 4 -3.78 0.42 21.66
CA TYR A 4 -4.73 -0.53 21.07
C TYR A 4 -5.11 -0.16 19.63
N GLN A 5 -5.28 1.13 19.35
CA GLN A 5 -5.56 1.59 17.98
C GLN A 5 -4.39 1.30 17.02
N ARG A 6 -3.14 1.49 17.49
CA ARG A 6 -1.94 1.18 16.70
C ARG A 6 -1.83 -0.32 16.42
N PHE A 7 -2.05 -1.13 17.44
CA PHE A 7 -2.05 -2.58 17.31
C PHE A 7 -3.12 -3.07 16.32
N THR A 8 -4.35 -2.56 16.44
CA THR A 8 -5.42 -2.85 15.48
C THR A 8 -5.06 -2.41 14.06
N TYR A 9 -4.43 -1.24 13.93
CA TYR A 9 -3.98 -0.75 12.62
C TYR A 9 -2.94 -1.68 11.97
N GLN A 10 -2.00 -2.19 12.75
CA GLN A 10 -1.01 -3.17 12.27
C GLN A 10 -1.68 -4.44 11.74
N ALA A 11 -2.73 -4.94 12.43
CA ALA A 11 -3.51 -6.07 11.95
C ALA A 11 -4.17 -5.81 10.60
N HIS A 12 -4.73 -4.61 10.41
CA HIS A 12 -5.32 -4.21 9.12
C HIS A 12 -4.27 -4.10 8.01
N VAL A 13 -3.04 -3.66 8.31
CA VAL A 13 -1.92 -3.67 7.36
C VAL A 13 -1.48 -5.09 7.05
N ALA A 14 -1.38 -5.97 8.07
CA ALA A 14 -0.98 -7.36 7.90
C ALA A 14 -1.95 -8.16 7.01
N PHE A 15 -3.24 -7.80 7.02
CA PHE A 15 -4.24 -8.44 6.18
C PHE A 15 -3.86 -8.45 4.70
N GLY A 16 -3.26 -7.36 4.19
CA GLY A 16 -2.77 -7.31 2.82
C GLY A 16 -1.70 -8.36 2.51
N PHE A 17 -0.80 -8.62 3.44
CA PHE A 17 0.20 -9.69 3.30
C PHE A 17 -0.43 -11.09 3.41
N CYS A 18 -1.45 -11.24 4.25
CA CYS A 18 -2.20 -12.51 4.37
C CYS A 18 -2.86 -12.90 3.05
N LEU A 19 -3.46 -11.95 2.33
CA LEU A 19 -4.01 -12.22 1.00
C LEU A 19 -2.90 -12.64 0.03
N GLY A 20 -1.73 -11.99 0.06
CA GLY A 20 -0.57 -12.42 -0.73
C GLY A 20 -0.13 -13.84 -0.41
N CYS A 21 -0.07 -14.19 0.87
CA CYS A 21 0.28 -15.54 1.34
C CYS A 21 -0.74 -16.60 0.90
N TYR A 22 -2.03 -16.26 0.89
CA TYR A 22 -3.09 -17.18 0.49
C TYR A 22 -3.12 -17.44 -1.02
N PHE A 23 -3.15 -16.38 -1.84
CA PHE A 23 -3.33 -16.50 -3.29
C PHE A 23 -2.05 -16.81 -4.06
N ARG A 24 -0.89 -16.66 -3.44
CA ARG A 24 0.42 -16.99 -4.03
C ARG A 24 1.11 -18.05 -3.21
N SER A 25 1.94 -18.82 -3.86
CA SER A 25 2.89 -19.69 -3.16
C SER A 25 4.09 -18.93 -2.56
N ASP A 26 4.11 -17.60 -2.65
CA ASP A 26 5.14 -16.69 -2.16
C ASP A 26 4.56 -15.28 -1.94
N PRO A 27 4.43 -14.78 -0.70
CA PRO A 27 5.12 -15.22 0.53
C PRO A 27 4.61 -16.55 1.09
N GLN A 28 5.49 -17.23 1.86
CA GLN A 28 5.19 -18.53 2.47
C GLN A 28 4.52 -18.39 3.84
N ALA A 29 4.90 -17.39 4.59
CA ALA A 29 4.36 -17.11 5.92
C ALA A 29 4.55 -15.65 6.32
N ILE A 30 3.74 -15.24 7.29
CA ILE A 30 3.83 -13.94 7.95
C ILE A 30 3.96 -14.21 9.44
N TYR A 31 4.89 -13.51 10.09
CA TYR A 31 5.05 -13.55 11.54
C TYR A 31 4.72 -12.17 12.10
N CYS A 32 3.73 -12.12 13.00
CA CYS A 32 3.22 -10.89 13.56
C CYS A 32 3.90 -10.59 14.90
N GLU A 33 4.37 -9.32 15.12
CA GLU A 33 4.98 -8.89 16.40
C GLU A 33 6.09 -9.84 16.90
N HIS A 34 6.95 -10.31 15.98
CA HIS A 34 8.03 -11.23 16.36
C HIS A 34 9.40 -10.54 16.42
N TRP A 35 9.93 -10.06 15.30
CA TRP A 35 11.19 -9.31 15.21
C TRP A 35 10.95 -7.82 14.97
N GLU A 36 9.95 -7.54 14.17
CA GLU A 36 9.42 -6.23 13.84
C GLU A 36 7.89 -6.32 13.88
N ASP A 37 7.18 -5.26 13.52
CA ASP A 37 5.71 -5.31 13.48
C ASP A 37 5.22 -6.49 12.62
N LEU A 38 5.91 -6.74 11.48
CA LEU A 38 5.70 -7.92 10.65
C LEU A 38 7.04 -8.43 10.08
N LEU A 39 7.21 -9.75 10.07
CA LEU A 39 8.19 -10.44 9.23
C LEU A 39 7.44 -11.23 8.17
N VAL A 40 7.75 -10.98 6.91
CA VAL A 40 7.19 -11.70 5.75
C VAL A 40 8.27 -12.62 5.18
N GLU A 41 8.01 -13.91 5.21
CA GLU A 41 8.92 -14.94 4.73
C GLU A 41 8.58 -15.32 3.30
N TYR A 42 9.50 -15.03 2.38
CA TYR A 42 9.48 -15.49 0.99
C TYR A 42 10.44 -16.67 0.81
N ARG A 43 10.30 -17.45 -0.26
CA ARG A 43 11.22 -18.56 -0.56
C ARG A 43 12.68 -18.12 -0.62
N SER A 44 12.96 -16.95 -1.19
CA SER A 44 14.30 -16.48 -1.49
C SER A 44 14.75 -15.29 -0.67
N ARG A 45 13.89 -14.70 0.16
CA ARG A 45 14.18 -13.49 0.94
C ARG A 45 13.33 -13.36 2.18
N LEU A 46 13.76 -12.50 3.08
CA LEU A 46 13.00 -12.03 4.24
C LEU A 46 12.66 -10.55 4.09
N ARG A 47 11.44 -10.15 4.43
CA ARG A 47 11.06 -8.73 4.49
C ARG A 47 10.58 -8.39 5.89
N PHE A 48 11.30 -7.50 6.54
CA PHE A 48 10.93 -6.94 7.84
C PHE A 48 10.19 -5.62 7.63
N THR A 49 8.98 -5.54 8.16
CA THR A 49 8.11 -4.38 7.97
C THR A 49 7.87 -3.66 9.29
N GLN A 50 8.15 -2.37 9.31
CA GLN A 50 7.79 -1.45 10.38
C GLN A 50 6.60 -0.60 9.95
N ILE A 51 5.57 -0.53 10.80
CA ILE A 51 4.35 0.21 10.55
C ILE A 51 4.31 1.39 11.53
N LYS A 52 4.29 2.60 11.00
CA LYS A 52 4.26 3.81 11.82
C LYS A 52 2.98 4.59 11.60
N THR A 53 2.31 4.84 12.70
CA THR A 53 1.10 5.66 12.76
C THR A 53 1.42 7.05 13.30
N ARG A 54 0.59 8.02 12.94
CA ARG A 54 0.79 9.41 13.36
C ARG A 54 -0.54 10.09 13.61
N ASP A 55 -0.60 10.89 14.68
CA ASP A 55 -1.76 11.72 14.94
C ASP A 55 -1.88 12.84 13.90
N ALA A 56 -3.09 13.12 13.43
CA ALA A 56 -3.37 14.03 12.32
C ALA A 56 -2.74 15.44 12.48
N GLY A 57 -2.51 15.92 13.69
CA GLY A 57 -1.92 17.25 13.96
C GLY A 57 -0.39 17.31 13.85
N ARG A 58 0.31 16.20 13.63
CA ARG A 58 1.79 16.19 13.63
C ARG A 58 2.45 16.51 12.28
N GLY A 59 1.66 16.82 11.26
CA GLY A 59 2.17 17.13 9.92
C GLY A 59 2.79 15.92 9.20
N PRO A 60 3.38 16.12 8.01
CA PRO A 60 3.90 15.03 7.18
C PRO A 60 5.15 14.37 7.78
N TRP A 61 5.41 13.13 7.37
CA TRP A 61 6.61 12.39 7.75
C TRP A 61 7.87 12.97 7.11
N ARG A 62 8.98 12.91 7.86
CA ARG A 62 10.32 13.32 7.41
C ARG A 62 11.34 12.23 7.72
N TYR A 63 12.45 12.23 7.00
CA TYR A 63 13.56 11.31 7.26
C TYR A 63 14.05 11.36 8.70
N SER A 64 14.15 12.55 9.29
CA SER A 64 14.53 12.73 10.69
C SER A 64 13.64 11.96 11.66
N HIS A 65 12.33 11.89 11.41
CA HIS A 65 11.39 11.16 12.26
C HIS A 65 11.62 9.64 12.24
N LEU A 66 12.18 9.11 11.16
CA LEU A 66 12.53 7.68 11.07
C LEU A 66 13.76 7.34 11.92
N LEU A 67 14.61 8.34 12.24
CA LEU A 67 15.83 8.20 13.03
C LEU A 67 15.62 8.51 14.51
N ASP A 68 14.49 9.10 14.91
CA ASP A 68 14.20 9.50 16.29
C ASP A 68 14.05 8.27 17.22
N ASP A 69 13.95 8.52 18.52
CA ASP A 69 13.63 7.49 19.49
C ASP A 69 12.24 6.91 19.21
N GLY A 70 12.16 5.59 19.00
CA GLY A 70 10.97 4.91 18.51
C GLY A 70 10.76 4.99 17.00
N GLY A 71 11.68 5.64 16.26
CA GLY A 71 11.65 5.68 14.80
C GLY A 71 11.87 4.32 14.14
N ALA A 72 11.36 4.15 12.93
CA ALA A 72 11.40 2.88 12.21
C ALA A 72 12.84 2.43 11.91
N LEU A 73 13.72 3.33 11.48
CA LEU A 73 15.11 3.00 11.16
C LEU A 73 15.90 2.54 12.38
N ARG A 74 15.57 3.02 13.58
CA ARG A 74 16.21 2.56 14.81
C ARG A 74 15.87 1.11 15.15
N SER A 75 14.62 0.69 14.94
CA SER A 75 14.22 -0.71 15.11
C SER A 75 14.90 -1.60 14.09
N LEU A 76 14.76 -1.24 12.81
CA LEU A 76 15.36 -1.99 11.70
C LEU A 76 16.89 -2.10 11.81
N ALA A 77 17.57 -1.09 12.36
CA ALA A 77 19.01 -1.16 12.60
C ALA A 77 19.39 -2.25 13.60
N ARG A 78 18.61 -2.40 14.69
CA ARG A 78 18.81 -3.48 15.67
C ARG A 78 18.59 -4.85 15.05
N THR A 79 17.51 -4.98 14.27
CA THR A 79 17.20 -6.21 13.51
C THR A 79 18.33 -6.52 12.52
N HIS A 80 18.83 -5.52 11.79
CA HIS A 80 19.93 -5.68 10.84
C HIS A 80 21.21 -6.20 11.50
N GLN A 81 21.58 -5.63 12.64
CA GLN A 81 22.76 -6.09 13.41
C GLN A 81 22.58 -7.51 13.96
N ALA A 82 21.37 -7.83 14.48
CA ALA A 82 21.09 -9.16 15.01
C ALA A 82 21.13 -10.24 13.92
N LEU A 83 20.57 -9.96 12.73
CA LEU A 83 20.60 -10.88 11.59
C LEU A 83 22.02 -11.17 11.10
N ALA A 84 22.88 -10.16 11.08
CA ALA A 84 24.29 -10.34 10.73
C ALA A 84 25.00 -11.34 11.66
N ALA A 85 24.57 -11.42 12.93
CA ALA A 85 25.11 -12.35 13.92
C ALA A 85 24.57 -13.79 13.76
N LEU A 86 23.39 -13.97 13.14
CA LEU A 86 22.76 -15.29 12.95
C LEU A 86 23.28 -16.07 11.75
N GLY A 87 24.00 -15.41 10.83
CA GLY A 87 24.56 -16.07 9.65
C GLY A 87 23.51 -16.49 8.60
N ASP A 88 22.27 -15.97 8.64
CA ASP A 88 21.28 -16.20 7.59
C ASP A 88 21.75 -15.53 6.29
N THR A 89 21.81 -16.30 5.23
CA THR A 89 22.33 -15.86 3.93
C THR A 89 21.23 -15.37 2.98
N ARG A 90 19.95 -15.50 3.36
CA ARG A 90 18.84 -15.02 2.53
C ARG A 90 18.90 -13.49 2.39
N PRO A 91 18.63 -12.94 1.21
CA PRO A 91 18.47 -11.51 1.04
C PRO A 91 17.43 -10.94 2.01
N VAL A 92 17.76 -9.81 2.62
CA VAL A 92 16.89 -9.12 3.56
C VAL A 92 16.45 -7.79 2.98
N GLU A 93 15.15 -7.51 3.04
CA GLU A 93 14.52 -6.25 2.67
C GLU A 93 13.89 -5.61 3.91
N TYR A 94 13.90 -4.29 3.97
CA TYR A 94 13.24 -3.52 5.03
C TYR A 94 12.15 -2.63 4.42
N ASP A 95 10.93 -2.75 4.93
CA ASP A 95 9.77 -1.99 4.46
C ASP A 95 9.24 -1.10 5.60
N ILE A 96 9.10 0.19 5.36
CA ILE A 96 8.55 1.14 6.32
C ILE A 96 7.24 1.67 5.78
N ARG A 97 6.13 1.31 6.42
CA ARG A 97 4.80 1.76 6.06
C ARG A 97 4.35 2.90 6.95
N LEU A 98 4.01 4.02 6.33
CA LEU A 98 3.68 5.24 7.03
C LEU A 98 2.20 5.60 6.83
N GLU A 99 1.43 5.71 7.93
CA GLU A 99 0.11 6.32 7.91
C GLU A 99 0.23 7.78 7.46
N GLY A 100 -0.47 8.17 6.39
CA GLY A 100 -0.45 9.52 5.85
C GLY A 100 0.79 9.88 5.03
N ALA A 101 0.87 11.16 4.68
CA ALA A 101 1.80 11.69 3.70
C ALA A 101 3.21 11.93 4.26
N VAL A 102 4.19 11.97 3.35
CA VAL A 102 5.55 12.47 3.61
C VAL A 102 5.68 13.96 3.26
N ASP A 103 6.66 14.63 3.84
CA ASP A 103 7.00 16.00 3.48
C ASP A 103 7.59 16.03 2.06
N THR A 104 6.90 16.68 1.13
CA THR A 104 7.33 16.79 -0.26
C THR A 104 8.60 17.61 -0.47
N LYS A 105 9.09 18.29 0.57
CA LYS A 105 10.36 19.04 0.55
C LYS A 105 11.53 18.24 1.13
N ASP A 106 11.27 17.08 1.74
CA ASP A 106 12.30 16.22 2.30
C ASP A 106 12.81 15.22 1.23
N GLU A 107 13.90 15.61 0.57
CA GLU A 107 14.50 14.81 -0.50
C GLU A 107 15.05 13.46 0.00
N GLU A 108 15.41 13.36 1.27
CA GLU A 108 15.96 12.12 1.83
C GLU A 108 14.89 11.03 1.96
N ILE A 109 13.68 11.39 2.47
CA ILE A 109 12.58 10.42 2.55
C ILE A 109 12.09 10.02 1.15
N LYS A 110 12.09 10.95 0.17
CA LYS A 110 11.76 10.63 -1.21
C LYS A 110 12.72 9.61 -1.83
N ARG A 111 14.00 9.70 -1.54
CA ARG A 111 15.00 8.72 -2.01
C ARG A 111 14.71 7.33 -1.47
N LEU A 112 14.32 7.21 -0.20
CA LEU A 112 13.93 5.92 0.39
C LEU A 112 12.62 5.37 -0.19
N MET A 113 11.74 6.23 -0.74
CA MET A 113 10.54 5.77 -1.45
C MET A 113 10.88 5.13 -2.80
N LEU A 114 11.98 5.51 -3.43
CA LEU A 114 12.46 4.92 -4.69
C LEU A 114 13.20 3.60 -4.48
N GLY A 115 13.45 3.23 -3.22
CA GLY A 115 14.28 2.09 -2.86
C GLY A 115 15.72 2.51 -2.52
N GLY A 116 16.38 1.67 -1.75
CA GLY A 116 17.62 2.00 -1.06
C GLY A 116 18.84 2.42 -1.89
N ASP A 117 18.88 2.13 -3.19
CA ASP A 117 19.95 2.58 -4.08
C ASP A 117 20.03 4.11 -4.23
N GLY A 118 19.01 4.82 -3.75
CA GLY A 118 18.95 6.28 -3.72
C GLY A 118 19.65 6.94 -2.51
N ALA A 119 20.12 6.19 -1.52
CA ALA A 119 20.72 6.75 -0.32
C ALA A 119 22.07 7.44 -0.62
N THR A 120 22.20 8.71 -0.20
CA THR A 120 23.44 9.47 -0.37
C THR A 120 24.42 9.22 0.79
N ASP A 121 25.70 9.54 0.58
CA ASP A 121 26.71 9.46 1.64
C ASP A 121 26.32 10.28 2.88
N GLU A 122 25.76 11.49 2.66
CA GLU A 122 25.29 12.34 3.76
C GLU A 122 24.14 11.70 4.56
N MET A 123 23.19 11.03 3.90
CA MET A 123 22.14 10.26 4.57
C MET A 123 22.72 9.12 5.39
N CYS A 124 23.68 8.38 4.82
CA CYS A 124 24.37 7.28 5.51
C CYS A 124 25.14 7.76 6.75
N GLU A 125 25.88 8.85 6.63
CA GLU A 125 26.59 9.45 7.77
C GLU A 125 25.64 9.96 8.87
N ARG A 126 24.54 10.59 8.49
CA ARG A 126 23.50 11.02 9.45
C ARG A 126 22.86 9.82 10.14
N CYS A 127 22.52 8.77 9.40
CA CYS A 127 22.01 7.51 9.92
C CYS A 127 23.02 6.90 10.90
N ALA A 128 24.27 6.76 10.50
CA ALA A 128 25.34 6.21 11.33
C ALA A 128 25.48 6.95 12.66
N ARG A 129 25.55 8.27 12.64
CA ARG A 129 25.66 9.10 13.84
C ARG A 129 24.44 9.01 14.75
N ARG A 130 23.22 9.07 14.18
CA ARG A 130 21.97 9.05 14.96
C ARG A 130 21.66 7.70 15.58
N LEU A 131 22.03 6.62 14.89
CA LEU A 131 21.77 5.24 15.33
C LEU A 131 22.97 4.57 15.99
N ASN A 132 24.11 5.26 16.07
CA ASN A 132 25.38 4.74 16.59
C ASN A 132 25.83 3.47 15.85
N LEU A 133 25.87 3.55 14.52
CA LEU A 133 26.31 2.48 13.62
C LEU A 133 27.65 2.83 12.98
N ALA A 134 28.37 1.82 12.51
CA ALA A 134 29.44 2.03 11.55
C ALA A 134 28.86 2.58 10.22
N SER A 135 29.58 3.46 9.54
CA SER A 135 29.11 4.07 8.28
C SER A 135 28.75 3.03 7.22
N GLN A 136 29.52 1.95 7.13
CA GLN A 136 29.26 0.84 6.21
C GLN A 136 27.94 0.12 6.56
N THR A 137 27.70 -0.16 7.84
CA THR A 137 26.45 -0.80 8.31
C THR A 137 25.23 0.09 8.02
N ALA A 138 25.37 1.41 8.20
CA ALA A 138 24.30 2.36 7.87
C ALA A 138 24.01 2.36 6.36
N ARG A 139 25.03 2.28 5.52
CA ARG A 139 24.89 2.18 4.05
C ARG A 139 24.17 0.89 3.65
N GLU A 140 24.60 -0.24 4.21
CA GLU A 140 23.98 -1.55 3.94
C GLU A 140 22.52 -1.62 4.40
N LEU A 141 22.21 -1.02 5.56
CA LEU A 141 20.84 -0.89 6.04
C LEU A 141 19.99 -0.05 5.06
N LEU A 142 20.42 1.18 4.75
CA LEU A 142 19.65 2.10 3.91
C LEU A 142 19.48 1.59 2.49
N ALA A 143 20.46 0.86 1.93
CA ALA A 143 20.38 0.24 0.62
C ALA A 143 19.25 -0.83 0.51
N ARG A 144 18.74 -1.30 1.64
CA ARG A 144 17.67 -2.33 1.70
C ARG A 144 16.33 -1.77 2.16
N VAL A 145 16.26 -0.47 2.48
CA VAL A 145 15.05 0.18 3.00
C VAL A 145 14.21 0.75 1.87
N THR A 146 12.93 0.45 1.92
CA THR A 146 11.90 1.12 1.11
C THR A 146 10.86 1.77 2.02
N VAL A 147 10.52 3.03 1.77
CA VAL A 147 9.47 3.75 2.51
C VAL A 147 8.21 3.82 1.65
N ARG A 148 7.09 3.40 2.22
CA ARG A 148 5.75 3.40 1.58
C ARG A 148 4.81 4.31 2.37
N PRO A 149 4.70 5.58 2.00
CA PRO A 149 3.77 6.52 2.62
C PRO A 149 2.33 6.31 2.15
N ASN A 150 1.47 7.24 2.56
CA ASN A 150 0.07 7.32 2.15
C ASN A 150 -0.76 6.06 2.48
N GLN A 151 -0.33 5.32 3.53
CA GLN A 151 -1.18 4.26 4.03
C GLN A 151 -2.49 4.89 4.54
N PRO A 152 -3.66 4.26 4.35
CA PRO A 152 -4.94 4.79 4.80
C PRO A 152 -4.91 5.17 6.28
N ALA A 153 -5.65 6.22 6.64
CA ALA A 153 -5.80 6.61 8.04
C ALA A 153 -6.40 5.47 8.88
N ARG A 154 -6.11 5.46 10.18
CA ARG A 154 -6.52 4.40 11.12
C ARG A 154 -8.02 4.13 11.12
N ASP A 155 -8.84 5.15 10.95
CA ASP A 155 -10.30 5.08 10.87
C ASP A 155 -10.81 4.62 9.50
N LEU A 156 -10.01 4.72 8.44
CA LEU A 156 -10.40 4.40 7.07
C LEU A 156 -9.83 3.06 6.56
N ILE A 157 -8.76 2.53 7.16
CA ILE A 157 -8.07 1.35 6.64
C ILE A 157 -8.98 0.11 6.53
N ALA A 158 -9.85 -0.10 7.51
CA ALA A 158 -10.79 -1.22 7.49
C ALA A 158 -11.81 -1.11 6.35
N ALA A 159 -12.34 0.09 6.12
CA ALA A 159 -13.24 0.35 4.99
C ALA A 159 -12.51 0.16 3.66
N SER A 160 -11.31 0.75 3.52
CA SER A 160 -10.47 0.61 2.32
C SER A 160 -10.15 -0.86 1.99
N ASN A 161 -9.83 -1.67 2.99
CA ASN A 161 -9.56 -3.10 2.77
C ASN A 161 -10.82 -3.86 2.34
N ARG A 162 -11.99 -3.58 2.95
CA ARG A 162 -13.26 -4.21 2.56
C ARG A 162 -13.69 -3.79 1.17
N ASP A 163 -13.51 -2.53 0.80
CA ASP A 163 -13.80 -2.04 -0.55
C ASP A 163 -12.86 -2.68 -1.58
N GLY A 164 -11.58 -2.83 -1.24
CA GLY A 164 -10.65 -3.63 -2.02
C GLY A 164 -11.17 -5.06 -2.26
N LEU A 165 -11.61 -5.76 -1.21
CA LEU A 165 -12.17 -7.10 -1.35
C LEU A 165 -13.42 -7.16 -2.24
N ARG A 166 -14.30 -6.16 -2.17
CA ARG A 166 -15.50 -6.08 -3.03
C ARG A 166 -15.17 -6.08 -4.52
N LEU A 167 -14.08 -5.43 -4.90
CA LEU A 167 -13.63 -5.41 -6.29
C LEU A 167 -13.26 -6.81 -6.81
N TYR A 168 -12.85 -7.71 -5.93
CA TYR A 168 -12.38 -9.05 -6.28
C TYR A 168 -13.39 -10.14 -6.02
N ALA A 169 -14.23 -9.96 -5.02
CA ALA A 169 -15.22 -10.93 -4.57
C ALA A 169 -16.63 -10.49 -4.94
N GLY A 170 -16.85 -10.07 -6.19
CA GLY A 170 -18.14 -9.58 -6.67
C GLY A 170 -19.30 -10.59 -6.58
N HIS A 171 -18.99 -11.88 -6.32
CA HIS A 171 -19.98 -12.93 -6.04
C HIS A 171 -20.44 -12.94 -4.57
N LEU A 172 -19.71 -12.27 -3.67
CA LEU A 172 -20.07 -12.15 -2.25
C LEU A 172 -20.86 -10.87 -1.98
N THR A 173 -21.80 -10.95 -1.06
CA THR A 173 -22.50 -9.79 -0.53
C THR A 173 -21.59 -8.94 0.36
N ALA A 174 -21.94 -7.68 0.57
CA ALA A 174 -21.22 -6.80 1.48
C ALA A 174 -21.14 -7.34 2.92
N GLY A 175 -22.17 -8.05 3.37
CA GLY A 175 -22.19 -8.70 4.68
C GLY A 175 -21.21 -9.86 4.80
N GLU A 176 -21.13 -10.70 3.76
CA GLU A 176 -20.19 -11.82 3.70
C GLU A 176 -18.74 -11.34 3.63
N ILE A 177 -18.46 -10.29 2.85
CA ILE A 177 -17.13 -9.65 2.79
C ILE A 177 -16.73 -9.09 4.15
N SER A 178 -17.66 -8.41 4.84
CA SER A 178 -17.40 -7.86 6.17
C SER A 178 -17.09 -8.97 7.18
N ALA A 179 -17.91 -10.03 7.20
CA ALA A 179 -17.72 -11.17 8.10
C ALA A 179 -16.37 -11.87 7.86
N LEU A 180 -16.03 -12.13 6.59
CA LEU A 180 -14.74 -12.72 6.21
C LEU A 180 -13.57 -11.84 6.64
N TYR A 181 -13.67 -10.55 6.39
CA TYR A 181 -12.64 -9.60 6.77
C TYR A 181 -12.40 -9.56 8.26
N ASP A 182 -13.51 -9.48 9.06
CA ASP A 182 -13.44 -9.42 10.51
C ASP A 182 -12.85 -10.71 11.10
N GLU A 183 -13.19 -11.88 10.54
CA GLU A 183 -12.63 -13.18 10.91
C GLU A 183 -11.12 -13.26 10.64
N ALA A 184 -10.67 -12.74 9.49
CA ALA A 184 -9.26 -12.67 9.17
C ALA A 184 -8.49 -11.71 10.10
N ILE A 185 -9.07 -10.55 10.43
CA ILE A 185 -8.47 -9.61 11.37
C ILE A 185 -8.35 -10.23 12.77
N GLU A 186 -9.35 -10.98 13.22
CA GLU A 186 -9.29 -11.67 14.52
C GLU A 186 -8.23 -12.80 14.54
N LEU A 187 -8.01 -13.50 13.41
CA LEU A 187 -6.89 -14.43 13.27
C LEU A 187 -5.55 -13.72 13.44
N ILE A 188 -5.37 -12.59 12.75
CA ILE A 188 -4.14 -11.81 12.79
C ILE A 188 -3.89 -11.27 14.20
N LYS A 189 -4.90 -10.70 14.86
CA LYS A 189 -4.77 -10.20 16.23
C LYS A 189 -4.37 -11.31 17.20
N ARG A 190 -4.98 -12.49 17.09
CA ARG A 190 -4.58 -13.66 17.89
C ARG A 190 -3.12 -14.04 17.69
N ALA A 191 -2.63 -14.01 16.46
CA ALA A 191 -1.21 -14.25 16.19
C ALA A 191 -0.30 -13.15 16.75
N MET A 192 -0.73 -11.88 16.73
CA MET A 192 0.03 -10.76 17.33
C MET A 192 0.10 -10.88 18.86
N GLU A 193 -0.97 -11.33 19.51
CA GLU A 193 -1.05 -11.49 20.96
C GLU A 193 -0.45 -12.81 21.47
N ALA A 194 -0.23 -13.78 20.58
CA ALA A 194 0.24 -15.09 20.95
C ALA A 194 1.70 -15.07 21.44
N ASP A 195 1.93 -15.58 22.63
CA ASP A 195 3.28 -15.86 23.13
C ASP A 195 3.70 -17.32 22.93
N LEU A 196 2.71 -18.23 22.88
CA LEU A 196 2.90 -19.66 22.66
C LEU A 196 1.75 -20.27 21.86
N LEU A 197 1.99 -21.39 21.19
CA LEU A 197 0.96 -22.14 20.49
C LEU A 197 -0.19 -22.51 21.43
N ALA A 198 -1.42 -22.28 20.96
CA ALA A 198 -2.62 -22.78 21.64
C ALA A 198 -2.53 -24.32 21.74
N GLY A 199 -2.56 -24.86 22.94
CA GLY A 199 -2.40 -26.29 23.19
C GLY A 199 -0.98 -26.74 23.62
N ALA A 200 0.02 -25.88 23.50
CA ALA A 200 1.34 -26.15 24.09
C ALA A 200 1.37 -25.97 25.64
N TRP A 201 0.25 -25.56 26.22
CA TRP A 201 0.03 -25.50 27.65
C TRP A 201 -0.18 -26.90 28.24
N PRO A 202 0.39 -27.26 29.39
CA PRO A 202 1.29 -26.49 30.26
C PRO A 202 2.79 -26.80 30.09
N HIS A 203 3.14 -27.82 29.28
CA HIS A 203 4.49 -28.38 29.28
C HIS A 203 5.56 -27.44 28.71
N ALA A 204 5.28 -26.73 27.61
CA ALA A 204 6.25 -25.82 26.99
C ALA A 204 6.50 -24.52 27.79
N ILE A 205 5.61 -24.16 28.73
CA ILE A 205 5.80 -22.98 29.58
C ILE A 205 6.60 -23.35 30.83
N LEU A 206 6.44 -24.58 31.32
CA LEU A 206 7.02 -24.96 32.60
C LEU A 206 8.49 -25.35 32.50
N GLU A 207 8.91 -25.91 31.36
CA GLU A 207 10.30 -26.32 31.15
C GLU A 207 10.65 -26.31 29.64
N PRO A 208 10.90 -25.16 28.98
CA PRO A 208 11.59 -25.21 27.69
C PRO A 208 12.98 -25.79 27.95
N GLU A 209 13.29 -26.93 27.34
CA GLU A 209 14.58 -27.59 27.53
C GLU A 209 15.74 -26.67 27.09
N THR A 210 15.45 -25.74 26.14
CA THR A 210 16.43 -24.72 25.72
C THR A 210 15.74 -23.38 25.40
N ALA A 211 16.51 -22.28 25.49
CA ALA A 211 16.04 -20.95 25.06
C ALA A 211 15.70 -20.91 23.57
N GLU A 212 16.31 -21.77 22.76
CA GLU A 212 16.11 -21.89 21.32
C GLU A 212 14.74 -22.53 21.00
N GLU A 213 14.35 -23.59 21.72
CA GLU A 213 13.03 -24.22 21.58
C GLU A 213 11.91 -23.27 21.97
N ALA A 214 12.09 -22.51 23.06
CA ALA A 214 11.12 -21.51 23.47
C ALA A 214 10.96 -20.39 22.45
N ALA A 215 12.06 -20.00 21.78
CA ALA A 215 12.03 -19.01 20.69
C ALA A 215 11.31 -19.56 19.45
N ALA A 216 11.57 -20.82 19.08
CA ALA A 216 10.91 -21.48 17.95
C ALA A 216 9.40 -21.64 18.16
N LEU A 217 8.97 -22.03 19.37
CA LEU A 217 7.54 -22.13 19.72
C LEU A 217 6.83 -20.76 19.66
N ARG A 218 7.48 -19.70 20.15
CA ARG A 218 6.94 -18.34 20.04
C ARG A 218 6.81 -17.89 18.60
N ALA A 219 7.84 -18.13 17.78
CA ALA A 219 7.82 -17.81 16.37
C ALA A 219 6.65 -18.52 15.66
N GLN A 220 6.47 -19.82 15.97
CA GLN A 220 5.37 -20.60 15.39
C GLN A 220 3.98 -20.13 15.84
N ALA A 221 3.81 -19.70 17.08
CA ALA A 221 2.56 -19.13 17.58
C ALA A 221 2.15 -17.84 16.84
N LYS A 222 3.13 -17.07 16.40
CA LYS A 222 2.96 -15.80 15.67
C LYS A 222 2.90 -15.97 14.16
N ARG A 223 3.05 -17.19 13.66
CA ARG A 223 3.10 -17.52 12.25
C ARG A 223 1.69 -17.66 11.66
N ILE A 224 1.46 -17.00 10.53
CA ILE A 224 0.28 -17.15 9.70
C ILE A 224 0.73 -17.62 8.32
N ASP A 225 0.19 -18.72 7.86
CA ASP A 225 0.47 -19.29 6.54
C ASP A 225 -0.83 -19.61 5.78
N HIS A 226 -0.69 -20.19 4.60
CA HIS A 226 -1.80 -20.60 3.75
C HIS A 226 -2.80 -21.51 4.48
N GLN A 227 -2.33 -22.46 5.28
CA GLN A 227 -3.21 -23.43 5.97
C GLN A 227 -4.13 -22.77 6.98
N LEU A 228 -3.62 -21.77 7.73
CA LEU A 228 -4.42 -21.00 8.67
C LEU A 228 -5.39 -20.04 7.99
N LEU A 229 -5.08 -19.58 6.79
CA LEU A 229 -5.91 -18.65 6.03
C LEU A 229 -6.99 -19.34 5.20
N GLU A 230 -6.77 -20.58 4.78
CA GLU A 230 -7.67 -21.33 3.89
C GLU A 230 -9.11 -21.39 4.39
N PRO A 231 -9.43 -21.71 5.65
CA PRO A 231 -10.81 -21.78 6.13
C PRO A 231 -11.57 -20.46 5.99
N ILE A 232 -10.85 -19.34 5.99
CA ILE A 232 -11.41 -17.98 5.92
C ILE A 232 -11.46 -17.51 4.46
N LEU A 233 -10.31 -17.57 3.77
CA LEU A 233 -10.12 -16.90 2.48
C LEU A 233 -10.55 -17.76 1.28
N SER A 234 -10.77 -19.07 1.44
CA SER A 234 -11.33 -19.91 0.37
C SER A 234 -12.68 -19.44 -0.15
N ARG A 235 -13.42 -18.72 0.68
CA ARG A 235 -14.69 -18.08 0.27
C ARG A 235 -14.53 -16.98 -0.78
N LEU A 236 -13.31 -16.43 -0.95
CA LEU A 236 -12.99 -15.50 -2.03
C LEU A 236 -12.79 -16.21 -3.38
N GLU A 237 -12.63 -17.54 -3.39
CA GLU A 237 -12.51 -18.35 -4.59
C GLU A 237 -13.88 -18.50 -5.24
N GLY A 238 -14.03 -18.09 -6.46
CA GLY A 238 -15.32 -18.13 -7.19
C GLY A 238 -15.57 -16.85 -7.97
N GLY A 239 -14.78 -15.81 -7.71
CA GLY A 239 -14.67 -14.62 -8.56
C GLY A 239 -13.86 -14.93 -9.83
N THR A 240 -13.95 -14.09 -10.82
CA THR A 240 -13.20 -14.20 -12.08
C THR A 240 -11.69 -14.17 -11.82
N GLN A 241 -11.02 -15.29 -12.04
CA GLN A 241 -9.59 -15.52 -11.81
C GLN A 241 -8.61 -14.43 -12.29
N PRO A 242 -8.84 -13.67 -13.38
CA PRO A 242 -7.92 -12.63 -13.82
C PRO A 242 -7.73 -11.49 -12.81
N LEU A 243 -8.76 -11.19 -12.02
CA LEU A 243 -8.70 -10.16 -10.97
C LEU A 243 -7.94 -10.64 -9.75
N LEU A 244 -8.05 -11.91 -9.37
CA LEU A 244 -7.29 -12.51 -8.28
C LEU A 244 -5.77 -12.48 -8.53
N ALA A 245 -5.31 -12.64 -9.76
CA ALA A 245 -3.89 -12.52 -10.09
C ALA A 245 -3.32 -11.10 -9.86
N ALA A 246 -4.14 -10.06 -9.97
CA ALA A 246 -3.75 -8.67 -9.66
C ALA A 246 -3.74 -8.38 -8.14
N VAL A 247 -4.63 -9.02 -7.37
CA VAL A 247 -4.74 -8.88 -5.90
C VAL A 247 -3.53 -9.41 -5.16
N THR A 248 -2.82 -10.32 -5.76
CA THR A 248 -1.78 -11.10 -5.11
C THR A 248 -0.46 -10.36 -4.84
N ASP A 249 -0.41 -9.06 -5.12
CA ASP A 249 0.67 -8.20 -4.65
C ASP A 249 0.19 -7.44 -3.39
N PRO A 250 0.74 -7.69 -2.19
CA PRO A 250 0.34 -6.96 -0.98
C PRO A 250 0.59 -5.46 -1.12
N ASP A 251 1.46 -5.05 -2.03
CA ASP A 251 1.66 -3.66 -2.41
C ASP A 251 0.55 -3.17 -3.37
N ARG A 252 -0.14 -4.08 -4.08
CA ARG A 252 -1.27 -3.80 -4.97
C ARG A 252 -2.65 -3.89 -4.30
N LEU A 253 -2.80 -4.51 -3.14
CA LEU A 253 -4.06 -4.48 -2.35
C LEU A 253 -4.51 -3.08 -1.95
N ARG A 254 -3.66 -2.11 -2.20
CA ARG A 254 -3.90 -0.68 -2.06
C ARG A 254 -3.84 0.03 -3.38
N ALA A 255 -3.77 -0.72 -4.46
CA ALA A 255 -3.97 -0.14 -5.76
C ALA A 255 -5.37 0.49 -5.76
N THR A 256 -5.42 1.72 -6.18
CA THR A 256 -6.69 2.42 -6.37
C THR A 256 -7.48 1.74 -7.48
N ALA A 257 -8.76 1.98 -7.56
CA ALA A 257 -9.58 1.45 -8.65
C ALA A 257 -8.99 1.84 -10.03
N LEU A 258 -8.36 3.00 -10.12
CA LEU A 258 -7.62 3.45 -11.31
C LEU A 258 -6.49 2.48 -11.68
N GLU A 259 -5.62 2.14 -10.74
CA GLU A 259 -4.48 1.25 -11.00
C GLU A 259 -4.93 -0.13 -11.46
N LEU A 260 -5.96 -0.66 -10.80
CA LEU A 260 -6.54 -1.96 -11.13
C LEU A 260 -7.15 -1.98 -12.54
N LYS A 261 -7.87 -0.92 -12.90
CA LYS A 261 -8.48 -0.80 -14.22
C LYS A 261 -7.44 -0.62 -15.32
N LEU A 262 -6.39 0.16 -15.07
CA LEU A 262 -5.28 0.32 -16.00
C LEU A 262 -4.52 -0.99 -16.20
N ASP A 263 -4.23 -1.72 -15.13
CA ASP A 263 -3.58 -3.04 -15.20
C ASP A 263 -4.44 -4.05 -15.95
N ALA A 264 -5.75 -4.12 -15.65
CA ALA A 264 -6.69 -4.99 -16.34
C ALA A 264 -6.81 -4.67 -17.84
N ALA A 265 -6.58 -3.42 -18.21
CA ALA A 265 -6.53 -2.96 -19.61
C ALA A 265 -5.11 -3.06 -20.22
N GLY A 266 -4.16 -3.76 -19.57
CA GLY A 266 -2.82 -4.00 -20.08
C GLY A 266 -1.91 -2.77 -20.11
N ALA A 267 -2.10 -1.80 -19.22
CA ALA A 267 -1.26 -0.63 -19.15
C ALA A 267 0.18 -0.98 -18.72
N PRO A 268 1.21 -0.45 -19.39
CA PRO A 268 2.57 -0.59 -18.91
C PRO A 268 2.77 0.17 -17.59
N ALA A 269 3.65 -0.32 -16.70
CA ALA A 269 3.89 0.24 -15.37
C ALA A 269 4.18 1.75 -15.38
N GLY A 270 4.94 2.24 -16.37
CA GLY A 270 5.21 3.67 -16.54
C GLY A 270 3.98 4.53 -16.86
N LEU A 271 2.92 3.94 -17.43
CA LEU A 271 1.64 4.61 -17.66
C LEU A 271 0.86 4.72 -16.35
N VAL A 272 0.82 3.64 -15.57
CA VAL A 272 0.17 3.61 -14.26
C VAL A 272 0.76 4.68 -13.33
N GLU A 273 2.08 4.79 -13.26
CA GLU A 273 2.74 5.80 -12.44
C GLU A 273 2.45 7.24 -12.92
N ARG A 274 2.40 7.49 -14.22
CA ARG A 274 1.98 8.81 -14.76
C ARG A 274 0.54 9.12 -14.42
N ALA A 275 -0.36 8.16 -14.54
CA ALA A 275 -1.76 8.32 -14.18
C ALA A 275 -1.93 8.72 -12.71
N LYS A 276 -1.20 8.09 -11.81
CA LYS A 276 -1.17 8.44 -10.38
C LYS A 276 -0.67 9.85 -10.13
N GLN A 277 0.41 10.25 -10.82
CA GLN A 277 0.97 11.58 -10.68
C GLN A 277 0.00 12.66 -11.16
N PHE A 278 -0.61 12.48 -12.34
CA PHE A 278 -1.56 13.45 -12.89
C PHE A 278 -2.82 13.55 -12.04
N ARG A 279 -3.35 12.41 -11.57
CA ARG A 279 -4.47 12.40 -10.62
C ARG A 279 -4.16 13.20 -9.35
N ALA A 280 -2.99 12.97 -8.74
CA ALA A 280 -2.59 13.69 -7.54
C ALA A 280 -2.47 15.21 -7.78
N GLN A 281 -1.93 15.62 -8.93
CA GLN A 281 -1.82 17.03 -9.30
C GLN A 281 -3.19 17.67 -9.53
N ALA A 282 -4.11 16.99 -10.22
CA ALA A 282 -5.47 17.45 -10.41
C ALA A 282 -6.21 17.61 -9.08
N ALA A 283 -6.13 16.61 -8.19
CA ALA A 283 -6.74 16.66 -6.87
C ALA A 283 -6.23 17.83 -6.02
N ILE A 284 -4.93 18.12 -6.06
CA ILE A 284 -4.35 19.31 -5.38
C ILE A 284 -4.95 20.58 -5.95
N ARG A 285 -5.05 20.68 -7.29
CA ARG A 285 -5.59 21.87 -7.95
C ARG A 285 -7.07 22.08 -7.63
N VAL A 286 -7.88 21.03 -7.65
CA VAL A 286 -9.30 21.08 -7.24
C VAL A 286 -9.43 21.55 -5.80
N ALA A 287 -8.62 21.01 -4.89
CA ALA A 287 -8.61 21.43 -3.48
C ALA A 287 -8.23 22.91 -3.30
N GLU A 288 -7.27 23.42 -4.09
CA GLU A 288 -6.91 24.85 -4.09
C GLU A 288 -8.08 25.73 -4.56
N VAL A 289 -8.79 25.32 -5.60
CA VAL A 289 -9.93 26.07 -6.13
C VAL A 289 -11.08 26.08 -5.11
N ARG A 290 -11.39 24.94 -4.49
CA ARG A 290 -12.37 24.85 -3.40
C ARG A 290 -12.02 25.76 -2.23
N GLY A 291 -10.74 25.82 -1.84
CA GLY A 291 -10.28 26.64 -0.72
C GLY A 291 -10.28 28.16 -0.98
N ARG A 292 -10.28 28.58 -2.24
CA ARG A 292 -10.22 30.01 -2.65
C ARG A 292 -11.55 30.58 -3.08
N SER A 293 -12.51 29.77 -3.43
CA SER A 293 -13.77 30.20 -4.03
C SER A 293 -14.79 30.59 -2.97
N LEU A 294 -15.43 31.74 -3.17
CA LEU A 294 -16.60 32.21 -2.43
C LEU A 294 -17.94 31.76 -3.06
N PHE A 295 -17.88 31.03 -4.19
CA PHE A 295 -19.04 30.54 -4.94
C PHE A 295 -19.18 29.02 -4.80
N ASP A 296 -20.34 28.52 -5.19
CA ASP A 296 -20.60 27.07 -5.26
C ASP A 296 -19.72 26.42 -6.33
N VAL A 297 -18.58 25.94 -5.91
CA VAL A 297 -17.58 25.29 -6.78
C VAL A 297 -18.04 23.90 -7.16
N ASP A 298 -18.90 23.25 -6.36
CA ASP A 298 -19.30 21.87 -6.61
C ASP A 298 -20.13 21.78 -7.89
N ALA A 299 -21.03 22.72 -8.19
CA ALA A 299 -21.76 22.76 -9.45
C ALA A 299 -20.85 22.93 -10.68
N ILE A 300 -19.75 23.68 -10.53
CA ILE A 300 -18.75 23.86 -11.61
C ILE A 300 -17.94 22.57 -11.81
N LEU A 301 -17.61 21.88 -10.72
CA LEU A 301 -16.92 20.60 -10.78
C LEU A 301 -17.79 19.50 -11.37
N ASP A 302 -19.08 19.48 -11.05
CA ASP A 302 -20.03 18.53 -11.64
C ASP A 302 -20.12 18.71 -13.16
N ASP A 303 -20.16 19.95 -13.68
CA ASP A 303 -20.12 20.22 -15.13
C ASP A 303 -18.81 19.77 -15.76
N LEU A 304 -17.68 20.04 -15.10
CA LEU A 304 -16.34 19.57 -15.52
C LEU A 304 -16.31 18.05 -15.61
N HIS A 305 -16.74 17.35 -14.55
CA HIS A 305 -16.77 15.89 -14.49
C HIS A 305 -17.63 15.29 -15.60
N LEU A 306 -18.82 15.85 -15.83
CA LEU A 306 -19.71 15.38 -16.89
C LEU A 306 -19.07 15.52 -18.28
N ARG A 307 -18.38 16.64 -18.56
CA ARG A 307 -17.66 16.85 -19.84
C ARG A 307 -16.52 15.87 -20.02
N LEU A 308 -15.72 15.67 -18.97
CA LEU A 308 -14.59 14.75 -19.00
C LEU A 308 -15.04 13.29 -19.11
N GLN A 309 -16.10 12.90 -18.44
CA GLN A 309 -16.69 11.58 -18.55
C GLN A 309 -17.19 11.33 -19.98
N ASN A 310 -17.93 12.28 -20.58
CA ASN A 310 -18.44 12.14 -21.93
C ASN A 310 -17.31 11.98 -22.98
N VAL A 311 -16.21 12.73 -22.87
CA VAL A 311 -15.09 12.55 -23.80
C VAL A 311 -14.38 11.22 -23.56
N ALA A 312 -14.21 10.79 -22.31
CA ALA A 312 -13.56 9.54 -21.95
C ALA A 312 -14.38 8.33 -22.47
N ASP A 313 -15.68 8.32 -22.24
CA ASP A 313 -16.58 7.28 -22.74
C ASP A 313 -16.60 7.26 -24.29
N SER A 314 -16.67 8.43 -24.93
CA SER A 314 -16.61 8.54 -26.40
C SER A 314 -15.30 7.99 -26.99
N VAL A 315 -14.17 8.15 -26.27
CA VAL A 315 -12.87 7.58 -26.69
C VAL A 315 -12.88 6.06 -26.50
N ALA A 316 -13.36 5.57 -25.37
CA ALA A 316 -13.43 4.15 -25.10
C ALA A 316 -14.33 3.40 -26.10
N GLU A 317 -15.47 4.01 -26.49
CA GLU A 317 -16.38 3.47 -27.50
C GLU A 317 -15.82 3.51 -28.92
N ALA A 318 -15.07 4.56 -29.27
CA ALA A 318 -14.51 4.76 -30.61
C ALA A 318 -13.28 3.89 -30.88
N THR A 319 -12.58 3.45 -29.84
CA THR A 319 -11.45 2.54 -29.96
C THR A 319 -11.94 1.11 -30.15
N ALA A 320 -11.24 0.35 -31.01
CA ALA A 320 -11.63 -1.02 -31.40
C ALA A 320 -11.95 -1.92 -30.19
N THR A 321 -12.71 -2.98 -30.43
CA THR A 321 -13.10 -3.96 -29.42
C THR A 321 -11.88 -4.41 -28.60
N ASP A 322 -11.85 -4.06 -27.31
CA ASP A 322 -10.77 -4.36 -26.34
C ASP A 322 -9.39 -3.68 -26.61
N PRO A 323 -9.32 -2.33 -26.70
CA PRO A 323 -8.06 -1.63 -26.92
C PRO A 323 -7.17 -1.69 -25.68
N PRO A 324 -5.84 -1.77 -25.85
CA PRO A 324 -4.91 -1.57 -24.73
C PRO A 324 -5.09 -0.19 -24.09
N ALA A 325 -4.99 -0.08 -22.77
CA ALA A 325 -5.12 1.21 -22.05
C ALA A 325 -4.25 2.33 -22.64
N ALA A 326 -3.05 1.98 -23.16
CA ALA A 326 -2.16 2.95 -23.79
C ALA A 326 -2.76 3.64 -25.03
N VAL A 327 -3.63 2.96 -25.76
CA VAL A 327 -4.33 3.53 -26.94
C VAL A 327 -5.38 4.51 -26.49
N VAL A 328 -6.22 4.12 -25.52
CA VAL A 328 -7.25 5.00 -24.93
C VAL A 328 -6.59 6.23 -24.29
N TRP A 329 -5.48 6.04 -23.59
CA TRP A 329 -4.71 7.12 -22.99
C TRP A 329 -4.21 8.12 -24.04
N SER A 330 -3.58 7.64 -25.11
CA SER A 330 -3.03 8.50 -26.16
C SER A 330 -4.12 9.31 -26.89
N GLU A 331 -5.25 8.68 -27.17
CA GLU A 331 -6.40 9.36 -27.80
C GLU A 331 -7.02 10.41 -26.87
N LEU A 332 -7.16 10.10 -25.57
CA LEU A 332 -7.62 11.07 -24.57
C LEU A 332 -6.67 12.27 -24.48
N GLU A 333 -5.37 12.01 -24.33
CA GLU A 333 -4.36 13.06 -24.28
C GLU A 333 -4.42 13.96 -25.52
N GLN A 334 -4.56 13.38 -26.71
CA GLN A 334 -4.72 14.12 -27.95
C GLN A 334 -5.97 14.99 -27.96
N ARG A 335 -7.14 14.47 -27.59
CA ARG A 335 -8.39 15.23 -27.57
C ARG A 335 -8.37 16.34 -26.53
N LEU A 336 -7.90 16.06 -25.33
CA LEU A 336 -7.82 17.04 -24.25
C LEU A 336 -6.82 18.15 -24.57
N SER A 337 -5.71 17.84 -25.25
CA SER A 337 -4.73 18.85 -25.67
C SER A 337 -5.21 19.72 -26.85
N ALA A 338 -6.07 19.18 -27.71
CA ALA A 338 -6.59 19.92 -28.88
C ALA A 338 -7.52 21.08 -28.49
N SER A 339 -8.31 20.92 -27.42
CA SER A 339 -9.29 21.94 -27.02
C SER A 339 -9.53 21.97 -25.51
N PRO A 340 -8.51 22.26 -24.69
CA PRO A 340 -8.64 22.20 -23.22
C PRO A 340 -9.76 23.12 -22.68
N ALA A 341 -9.91 24.31 -23.27
CA ALA A 341 -10.91 25.30 -22.85
C ALA A 341 -12.36 24.81 -23.06
N SER A 342 -12.62 23.88 -23.98
CA SER A 342 -13.96 23.33 -24.21
C SER A 342 -14.37 22.36 -23.09
N TYR A 343 -13.39 21.73 -22.45
CA TYR A 343 -13.61 20.80 -21.34
C TYR A 343 -13.58 21.52 -19.98
N ASP A 344 -12.76 22.56 -19.85
CA ASP A 344 -12.63 23.38 -18.63
C ASP A 344 -12.93 24.86 -18.91
N PRO A 345 -14.19 25.24 -19.24
CA PRO A 345 -14.55 26.62 -19.57
C PRO A 345 -14.38 27.58 -18.38
N HIS A 346 -14.39 27.06 -17.16
CA HIS A 346 -14.23 27.84 -15.93
C HIS A 346 -12.79 27.89 -15.41
N SER A 347 -11.83 27.31 -16.15
CA SER A 347 -10.40 27.29 -15.81
C SER A 347 -10.10 26.70 -14.43
N VAL A 348 -10.90 25.74 -13.95
CA VAL A 348 -10.72 25.04 -12.69
C VAL A 348 -9.35 24.36 -12.65
N LEU A 349 -9.03 23.62 -13.70
CA LEU A 349 -7.77 22.95 -13.92
C LEU A 349 -6.80 23.79 -14.81
N SER A 350 -7.02 25.11 -14.86
CA SER A 350 -6.20 26.06 -15.63
C SER A 350 -6.17 25.77 -17.13
N GLN A 351 -7.14 25.01 -17.65
CA GLN A 351 -7.17 24.53 -19.04
C GLN A 351 -5.89 23.74 -19.42
N ASP A 352 -5.26 23.10 -18.44
CA ASP A 352 -4.09 22.25 -18.62
C ASP A 352 -4.54 20.82 -18.94
N HIS A 353 -4.20 20.33 -20.14
CA HIS A 353 -4.62 19.02 -20.61
C HIS A 353 -4.10 17.86 -19.72
N LEU A 354 -2.94 18.01 -19.05
CA LEU A 354 -2.44 16.99 -18.14
C LEU A 354 -3.21 16.95 -16.83
N LEU A 355 -3.67 18.11 -16.35
CA LEU A 355 -4.57 18.17 -15.18
C LEU A 355 -5.96 17.64 -15.54
N LEU A 356 -6.46 17.93 -16.75
CA LEU A 356 -7.72 17.35 -17.25
C LEU A 356 -7.64 15.82 -17.35
N LEU A 357 -6.52 15.29 -17.87
CA LEU A 357 -6.26 13.85 -17.90
C LEU A 357 -6.15 13.25 -16.50
N GLY A 358 -5.55 13.99 -15.56
CA GLY A 358 -5.51 13.64 -14.14
C GLY A 358 -6.91 13.52 -13.52
N GLU A 359 -7.83 14.39 -13.89
CA GLU A 359 -9.23 14.33 -13.43
C GLU A 359 -10.00 13.16 -14.06
N VAL A 360 -9.72 12.80 -15.33
CA VAL A 360 -10.23 11.54 -15.91
C VAL A 360 -9.71 10.33 -15.11
N CYS A 361 -8.47 10.36 -14.65
CA CYS A 361 -7.94 9.34 -13.75
C CYS A 361 -8.68 9.31 -12.42
N GLN A 362 -9.08 10.46 -11.86
CA GLN A 362 -9.91 10.54 -10.66
C GLN A 362 -11.30 9.93 -10.90
N LEU A 363 -11.96 10.27 -12.00
CA LEU A 363 -13.25 9.66 -12.39
C LEU A 363 -13.15 8.14 -12.54
N SER A 364 -12.03 7.66 -13.08
CA SER A 364 -11.77 6.21 -13.15
C SER A 364 -11.62 5.58 -11.76
N ASP A 365 -10.94 6.25 -10.83
CA ASP A 365 -10.78 5.79 -9.45
C ASP A 365 -12.12 5.73 -8.71
N GLU A 366 -13.01 6.67 -8.96
CA GLU A 366 -14.38 6.73 -8.43
C GLU A 366 -15.36 5.79 -9.14
N CYS A 367 -14.87 4.94 -10.05
CA CYS A 367 -15.66 3.99 -10.83
C CYS A 367 -16.60 4.60 -11.88
N ASN A 368 -16.42 5.86 -12.23
CA ASN A 368 -17.21 6.56 -13.24
C ASN A 368 -16.67 6.40 -14.68
N PHE A 369 -15.50 5.77 -14.86
CA PHE A 369 -14.89 5.52 -16.17
C PHE A 369 -14.13 4.20 -16.21
N GLN A 370 -14.09 3.54 -17.38
CA GLN A 370 -13.33 2.31 -17.64
C GLN A 370 -12.36 2.52 -18.81
N TRP A 371 -11.11 2.01 -18.68
CA TRP A 371 -10.04 2.13 -19.68
C TRP A 371 -10.19 1.15 -20.87
N ARG A 372 -11.27 0.40 -20.93
CA ARG A 372 -11.66 -0.43 -22.05
C ARG A 372 -13.19 -0.51 -22.14
N ALA A 373 -13.69 -0.83 -23.33
CA ALA A 373 -15.12 -1.08 -23.48
C ALA A 373 -15.53 -2.27 -22.58
N VAL A 374 -16.59 -2.09 -21.80
CA VAL A 374 -17.20 -3.18 -21.04
C VAL A 374 -17.97 -4.02 -22.06
N PRO A 375 -17.72 -5.35 -22.15
CA PRO A 375 -18.40 -6.23 -23.09
C PRO A 375 -19.90 -6.33 -22.81
#